data_b72ea6ec4fcea2a3275086f74685ef4a
#
_entry.id   b72ea6ec4fcea2a3275086f74685ef4a
#
_cell.length_a   1.000
_cell.length_b   1.000
_cell.length_c   1.000
_cell.angle_alpha   90.00
_cell.angle_beta   90.00
_cell.angle_gamma   90.00
#
_symmetry.space_group_name_H-M   'P 1'
#
loop_
_entity.id
_entity.type
_entity.pdbx_description
1 polymer ?
#
loop_
_entity_poly.entity_id
_entity_poly.type
_entity_poly.pdbx_seq_one_letter_code
_entity_poly.pdbx_strand_id
1 'polypeptide(L)'
;MIRNLILIVFILSFSIKGKAQDAHLSLYDAAPLFLNPAMTGVFEGNWRLHAQYRTQWKAVNFKPYTNALISFDKPVKKWGFGAQITNFRAGIGNFNAFQGSVSAAYATPIDKAKRHNISFGIQAGLTQKTIEFGLLSYDNQYTTQNGGGFDQTISSGEEFAGSSIIVPVANAGFMYFYARQQSRFNPFIGFSAFNLVTPKETYLGADNRLPIRYYAHVGSRINITEVFYIIPKALVMQQLEFSEQAYAIDMGYFLKRADLYLLGGVVYRNSDAVIVSLGLKMDEFIAKVGYDVNVSSLSTVSTGRGGLELSFTYMGHKKKPRTEKICPRL
;
A
#
# COMPACT_ATOMS: atom_id res chain seq x y z
N MET A 1 6.09 19.88 49.38
CA MET A 1 5.00 20.21 48.46
C MET A 1 5.47 20.62 47.06
N ILE A 2 6.33 21.61 46.88
CA ILE A 2 6.81 22.12 45.58
C ILE A 2 7.50 21.02 44.72
N ARG A 3 8.29 20.13 45.33
CA ARG A 3 8.98 19.01 44.63
C ARG A 3 7.99 18.01 44.02
N ASN A 4 6.88 17.73 44.69
CA ASN A 4 5.84 16.82 44.16
C ASN A 4 4.98 17.50 43.08
N LEU A 5 4.81 18.83 43.17
CA LEU A 5 4.12 19.62 42.14
C LEU A 5 4.93 19.65 40.83
N ILE A 6 6.26 19.83 40.95
CA ILE A 6 7.17 19.78 39.77
C ILE A 6 7.18 18.41 39.14
N LEU A 7 7.13 17.31 39.93
CA LEU A 7 7.05 15.95 39.38
C LEU A 7 5.72 15.69 38.64
N ILE A 8 4.61 16.21 39.18
CA ILE A 8 3.28 16.10 38.53
C ILE A 8 3.25 16.92 37.24
N VAL A 9 3.81 18.11 37.21
CA VAL A 9 3.91 18.95 36.01
C VAL A 9 4.80 18.30 34.96
N PHE A 10 5.87 17.62 35.35
CA PHE A 10 6.78 16.91 34.45
C PHE A 10 6.12 15.65 33.86
N ILE A 11 5.28 14.93 34.65
CA ILE A 11 4.52 13.76 34.16
C ILE A 11 3.38 14.17 33.22
N LEU A 12 2.72 15.30 33.47
CA LEU A 12 1.67 15.86 32.60
C LEU A 12 2.21 16.42 31.27
N SER A 13 3.51 16.68 31.17
CA SER A 13 4.14 17.17 29.92
C SER A 13 4.39 16.09 28.88
N PHE A 14 4.27 14.81 29.22
CA PHE A 14 4.34 13.69 28.28
C PHE A 14 2.96 13.39 27.70
N SER A 15 2.41 14.33 26.93
CA SER A 15 1.30 14.01 26.02
C SER A 15 1.83 13.06 24.94
N ILE A 16 1.60 11.78 25.09
CA ILE A 16 1.84 10.77 24.03
C ILE A 16 0.88 11.10 22.91
N LYS A 17 1.34 11.85 21.91
CA LYS A 17 0.56 12.07 20.68
C LYS A 17 0.46 10.71 19.99
N GLY A 18 -0.70 10.07 20.06
CA GLY A 18 -1.00 8.87 19.29
C GLY A 18 -0.85 9.19 17.80
N LYS A 19 0.14 8.58 17.15
CA LYS A 19 0.34 8.73 15.70
C LYS A 19 -0.51 7.66 15.03
N ALA A 20 -1.63 8.04 14.41
CA ALA A 20 -2.43 7.16 13.58
C ALA A 20 -1.81 7.09 12.18
N GLN A 21 -1.66 5.87 11.66
CA GLN A 21 -1.14 5.60 10.32
C GLN A 21 -2.26 5.05 9.44
N ASP A 22 -2.33 5.50 8.18
CA ASP A 22 -3.11 4.81 7.18
C ASP A 22 -2.48 3.44 6.86
N ALA A 23 -3.32 2.53 6.35
CA ALA A 23 -2.87 1.20 5.95
C ALA A 23 -1.76 1.29 4.87
N HIS A 24 -0.68 0.56 5.06
CA HIS A 24 0.42 0.45 4.10
C HIS A 24 0.65 -1.00 3.68
N LEU A 25 1.30 -1.19 2.54
CA LEU A 25 1.67 -2.49 1.99
C LEU A 25 3.19 -2.65 2.12
N SER A 26 3.67 -3.84 2.45
CA SER A 26 5.10 -4.14 2.53
C SER A 26 5.70 -4.35 1.13
N LEU A 27 4.94 -5.00 0.25
CA LEU A 27 5.23 -5.10 -1.17
C LEU A 27 4.59 -3.91 -1.92
N TYR A 28 4.95 -2.68 -1.55
CA TYR A 28 4.29 -1.45 -1.99
C TYR A 28 4.30 -1.24 -3.51
N ASP A 29 5.34 -1.71 -4.18
CA ASP A 29 5.52 -1.60 -5.63
C ASP A 29 4.72 -2.64 -6.44
N ALA A 30 4.22 -3.68 -5.78
CA ALA A 30 3.39 -4.69 -6.43
C ALA A 30 1.99 -4.15 -6.76
N ALA A 31 1.50 -3.13 -6.02
CA ALA A 31 0.18 -2.50 -6.20
C ALA A 31 0.29 -1.10 -6.83
N PRO A 32 0.46 -0.98 -8.16
CA PRO A 32 0.81 0.29 -8.80
C PRO A 32 -0.25 1.39 -8.63
N LEU A 33 -1.55 1.07 -8.73
CA LEU A 33 -2.63 2.05 -8.57
C LEU A 33 -2.78 2.54 -7.12
N PHE A 34 -2.33 1.74 -6.15
CA PHE A 34 -2.29 2.10 -4.74
C PHE A 34 -1.09 2.99 -4.41
N LEU A 35 0.04 2.79 -5.11
CA LEU A 35 1.24 3.58 -4.92
C LEU A 35 1.18 4.94 -5.61
N ASN A 36 0.72 4.97 -6.86
CA ASN A 36 0.74 6.20 -7.66
C ASN A 36 -0.28 6.13 -8.81
N PRO A 37 -1.28 7.03 -8.86
CA PRO A 37 -2.26 7.08 -9.94
C PRO A 37 -1.63 7.21 -11.34
N ALA A 38 -0.44 7.83 -11.46
CA ALA A 38 0.28 7.95 -12.74
C ALA A 38 0.78 6.61 -13.31
N MET A 39 0.72 5.53 -12.54
CA MET A 39 1.08 4.18 -12.99
C MET A 39 -0.10 3.43 -13.66
N THR A 40 -1.28 4.05 -13.73
CA THR A 40 -2.46 3.47 -14.40
C THR A 40 -2.19 3.30 -15.88
N GLY A 41 -2.28 2.06 -16.39
CA GLY A 41 -2.00 1.72 -17.79
C GLY A 41 -0.52 1.76 -18.17
N VAL A 42 0.41 1.97 -17.23
CA VAL A 42 1.86 1.99 -17.49
C VAL A 42 2.45 0.62 -17.21
N PHE A 43 2.34 -0.28 -18.18
CA PHE A 43 2.92 -1.63 -18.16
C PHE A 43 2.95 -2.21 -19.59
N GLU A 44 3.69 -3.30 -19.78
CA GLU A 44 3.65 -4.06 -21.03
C GLU A 44 2.51 -5.08 -21.00
N GLY A 45 1.51 -4.86 -21.86
CA GLY A 45 0.32 -5.70 -21.95
C GLY A 45 -0.89 -4.91 -22.43
N ASN A 46 -2.03 -5.61 -22.61
CA ASN A 46 -3.29 -4.99 -23.03
C ASN A 46 -4.21 -4.66 -21.85
N TRP A 47 -4.04 -5.36 -20.75
CA TRP A 47 -4.72 -5.13 -19.48
C TRP A 47 -3.97 -5.82 -18.35
N ARG A 48 -4.15 -5.33 -17.14
CA ARG A 48 -3.55 -5.88 -15.93
C ARG A 48 -4.63 -6.06 -14.87
N LEU A 49 -4.64 -7.24 -14.25
CA LEU A 49 -5.38 -7.52 -13.04
C LEU A 49 -4.36 -7.73 -11.92
N HIS A 50 -4.57 -7.08 -10.79
CA HIS A 50 -3.72 -7.24 -9.63
C HIS A 50 -4.57 -7.52 -8.39
N ALA A 51 -4.13 -8.46 -7.56
CA ALA A 51 -4.72 -8.78 -6.27
C ALA A 51 -3.60 -8.87 -5.22
N GLN A 52 -3.87 -8.30 -4.04
CA GLN A 52 -2.91 -8.32 -2.93
C GLN A 52 -3.65 -8.48 -1.61
N TYR A 53 -3.08 -9.29 -0.73
CA TYR A 53 -3.63 -9.53 0.60
C TYR A 53 -2.50 -9.50 1.62
N ARG A 54 -2.69 -8.72 2.68
CA ARG A 54 -1.75 -8.61 3.79
C ARG A 54 -2.46 -8.86 5.11
N THR A 55 -1.83 -9.61 5.99
CA THR A 55 -2.24 -9.76 7.38
C THR A 55 -1.07 -9.46 8.31
N GLN A 56 -1.30 -8.68 9.38
CA GLN A 56 -0.24 -8.34 10.31
C GLN A 56 -0.75 -8.35 11.77
N TRP A 57 0.17 -8.46 12.72
CA TRP A 57 -0.07 -8.43 14.17
C TRP A 57 -0.99 -9.53 14.69
N LYS A 58 -1.06 -10.66 13.98
CA LYS A 58 -1.78 -11.85 14.42
C LYS A 58 -1.27 -12.39 15.76
N ALA A 59 0.00 -12.09 16.11
CA ALA A 59 0.61 -12.58 17.35
C ALA A 59 0.28 -11.69 18.57
N VAL A 60 -0.17 -10.46 18.38
CA VAL A 60 -0.39 -9.47 19.45
C VAL A 60 -1.84 -9.06 19.61
N ASN A 61 -2.72 -9.41 18.69
CA ASN A 61 -4.12 -9.01 18.72
C ASN A 61 -5.04 -10.18 18.33
N PHE A 62 -6.18 -10.32 19.01
CA PHE A 62 -7.21 -11.32 18.70
C PHE A 62 -7.80 -11.14 17.30
N LYS A 63 -7.82 -9.91 16.77
CA LYS A 63 -8.25 -9.58 15.41
C LYS A 63 -7.09 -8.94 14.65
N PRO A 64 -6.42 -9.69 13.76
CA PRO A 64 -5.28 -9.18 13.02
C PRO A 64 -5.72 -8.05 12.09
N TYR A 65 -4.79 -7.14 11.78
CA TYR A 65 -5.00 -6.16 10.76
C TYR A 65 -4.89 -6.80 9.39
N THR A 66 -5.87 -6.57 8.54
CA THR A 66 -5.92 -7.16 7.21
C THR A 66 -6.12 -6.07 6.15
N ASN A 67 -5.38 -6.19 5.06
CA ASN A 67 -5.51 -5.41 3.85
C ASN A 67 -5.81 -6.34 2.69
N ALA A 68 -6.89 -6.09 1.97
CA ALA A 68 -7.19 -6.74 0.71
C ALA A 68 -7.32 -5.69 -0.38
N LEU A 69 -6.70 -5.92 -1.53
CA LEU A 69 -6.71 -5.01 -2.66
C LEU A 69 -6.91 -5.80 -3.95
N ILE A 70 -7.79 -5.29 -4.81
CA ILE A 70 -7.94 -5.75 -6.18
C ILE A 70 -7.94 -4.52 -7.08
N SER A 71 -7.17 -4.55 -8.16
CA SER A 71 -7.19 -3.49 -9.17
C SER A 71 -7.16 -4.07 -10.58
N PHE A 72 -7.79 -3.34 -11.48
CA PHE A 72 -7.78 -3.61 -12.91
C PHE A 72 -7.41 -2.33 -13.64
N ASP A 73 -6.50 -2.41 -14.62
CA ASP A 73 -6.18 -1.29 -15.48
C ASP A 73 -5.82 -1.70 -16.92
N LYS A 74 -6.04 -0.77 -17.83
CA LYS A 74 -5.87 -0.99 -19.27
C LYS A 74 -5.29 0.24 -19.94
N PRO A 75 -4.21 0.10 -20.75
CA PRO A 75 -3.72 1.15 -21.63
C PRO A 75 -4.63 1.29 -22.87
N VAL A 76 -4.92 2.53 -23.23
CA VAL A 76 -5.65 2.90 -24.47
C VAL A 76 -4.88 4.02 -25.16
N LYS A 77 -4.01 3.69 -26.10
CA LYS A 77 -3.07 4.63 -26.75
C LYS A 77 -2.13 5.27 -25.71
N LYS A 78 -2.27 6.60 -25.49
CA LYS A 78 -1.51 7.35 -24.49
C LYS A 78 -2.20 7.43 -23.13
N TRP A 79 -3.46 7.00 -23.04
CA TRP A 79 -4.24 6.98 -21.82
C TRP A 79 -4.19 5.63 -21.15
N GLY A 80 -4.21 5.62 -19.82
CA GLY A 80 -4.49 4.46 -19.01
C GLY A 80 -5.77 4.70 -18.21
N PHE A 81 -6.63 3.69 -18.12
CA PHE A 81 -7.83 3.70 -17.30
C PHE A 81 -7.79 2.52 -16.34
N GLY A 82 -8.21 2.74 -15.10
CA GLY A 82 -8.19 1.70 -14.09
C GLY A 82 -9.28 1.88 -13.04
N ALA A 83 -9.50 0.80 -12.30
CA ALA A 83 -10.35 0.77 -11.13
C ALA A 83 -9.66 -0.04 -10.03
N GLN A 84 -9.91 0.33 -8.78
CA GLN A 84 -9.33 -0.32 -7.61
C GLN A 84 -10.36 -0.41 -6.50
N ILE A 85 -10.37 -1.54 -5.82
CA ILE A 85 -11.10 -1.76 -4.58
C ILE A 85 -10.09 -2.13 -3.51
N THR A 86 -10.16 -1.49 -2.35
CA THR A 86 -9.38 -1.84 -1.17
C THR A 86 -10.30 -2.05 0.01
N ASN A 87 -9.96 -3.01 0.85
CA ASN A 87 -10.63 -3.24 2.12
C ASN A 87 -9.59 -3.38 3.22
N PHE A 88 -9.62 -2.46 4.17
CA PHE A 88 -8.77 -2.47 5.34
C PHE A 88 -9.61 -2.74 6.58
N ARG A 89 -9.16 -3.69 7.40
CA ARG A 89 -9.78 -4.03 8.69
C ARG A 89 -8.77 -3.97 9.80
N ALA A 90 -9.16 -3.43 10.94
CA ALA A 90 -8.28 -3.26 12.08
C ALA A 90 -9.01 -3.37 13.42
N GLY A 91 -8.35 -4.01 14.38
CA GLY A 91 -8.66 -3.94 15.80
C GLY A 91 -9.95 -4.60 16.25
N ILE A 92 -10.19 -4.48 17.58
CA ILE A 92 -11.30 -5.11 18.30
C ILE A 92 -12.64 -4.52 17.87
N GLY A 93 -12.72 -3.20 17.65
CA GLY A 93 -13.93 -2.49 17.20
C GLY A 93 -14.35 -2.78 15.75
N ASN A 94 -13.82 -3.82 15.10
CA ASN A 94 -14.12 -4.18 13.71
C ASN A 94 -14.01 -2.98 12.76
N PHE A 95 -13.07 -2.05 13.03
CA PHE A 95 -12.86 -0.95 12.10
C PHE A 95 -12.67 -1.51 10.69
N ASN A 96 -13.48 -1.01 9.74
CA ASN A 96 -13.43 -1.43 8.35
C ASN A 96 -13.48 -0.20 7.45
N ALA A 97 -12.48 -0.05 6.57
CA ALA A 97 -12.46 0.98 5.54
C ALA A 97 -12.50 0.29 4.17
N PHE A 98 -13.65 0.40 3.51
CA PHE A 98 -13.87 -0.11 2.17
C PHE A 98 -13.84 1.05 1.18
N GLN A 99 -12.90 1.02 0.24
CA GLN A 99 -12.70 2.07 -0.75
C GLN A 99 -12.86 1.52 -2.15
N GLY A 100 -13.68 2.18 -2.97
CA GLY A 100 -13.75 2.02 -4.42
C GLY A 100 -13.24 3.28 -5.11
N SER A 101 -12.36 3.13 -6.10
CA SER A 101 -11.81 4.24 -6.87
C SER A 101 -11.60 3.90 -8.33
N VAL A 102 -11.70 4.92 -9.19
CA VAL A 102 -11.35 4.86 -10.61
C VAL A 102 -10.19 5.81 -10.89
N SER A 103 -9.35 5.46 -11.83
CA SER A 103 -8.16 6.24 -12.18
C SER A 103 -8.01 6.41 -13.68
N ALA A 104 -7.42 7.55 -14.07
CA ALA A 104 -7.00 7.82 -15.43
C ALA A 104 -5.59 8.42 -15.41
N ALA A 105 -4.74 7.98 -16.35
CA ALA A 105 -3.41 8.54 -16.50
C ALA A 105 -3.11 8.82 -17.99
N TYR A 106 -2.26 9.81 -18.23
CA TYR A 106 -1.76 10.15 -19.56
C TYR A 106 -0.25 10.01 -19.59
N ALA A 107 0.23 9.05 -20.38
CA ALA A 107 1.65 8.77 -20.54
C ALA A 107 2.13 9.19 -21.94
N THR A 108 3.24 9.91 -22.01
CA THR A 108 3.79 10.37 -23.28
C THR A 108 5.32 10.37 -23.26
N PRO A 109 5.98 9.97 -24.36
CA PRO A 109 7.40 10.14 -24.51
C PRO A 109 7.76 11.62 -24.65
N ILE A 110 8.89 12.01 -24.07
CA ILE A 110 9.45 13.36 -24.18
C ILE A 110 10.63 13.42 -25.16
N ASP A 111 11.07 12.27 -25.66
CA ASP A 111 12.11 12.17 -26.67
C ASP A 111 11.61 11.46 -27.94
N LYS A 112 12.26 11.76 -29.09
CA LYS A 112 11.92 11.13 -30.39
C LYS A 112 12.14 9.61 -30.39
N ALA A 113 13.09 9.12 -29.60
CA ALA A 113 13.40 7.70 -29.48
C ALA A 113 12.45 6.95 -28.52
N LYS A 114 11.48 7.65 -27.91
CA LYS A 114 10.48 7.13 -26.97
C LYS A 114 11.08 6.38 -25.79
N ARG A 115 12.30 6.76 -25.39
CA ARG A 115 13.00 6.14 -24.26
C ARG A 115 12.62 6.80 -22.94
N HIS A 116 12.53 8.11 -22.93
CA HIS A 116 12.18 8.91 -21.78
C HIS A 116 10.69 9.21 -21.81
N ASN A 117 9.97 8.84 -20.75
CA ASN A 117 8.52 8.97 -20.67
C ASN A 117 8.12 9.66 -19.39
N ILE A 118 7.05 10.43 -19.46
CA ILE A 118 6.36 11.01 -18.30
C ILE A 118 4.91 10.54 -18.29
N SER A 119 4.37 10.39 -17.12
CA SER A 119 2.96 10.07 -16.90
C SER A 119 2.38 10.96 -15.80
N PHE A 120 1.15 11.43 -16.02
CA PHE A 120 0.33 12.13 -15.02
C PHE A 120 -0.93 11.34 -14.80
N GLY A 121 -1.34 11.17 -13.56
CA GLY A 121 -2.53 10.41 -13.22
C GLY A 121 -3.37 11.08 -12.16
N ILE A 122 -4.67 10.84 -12.26
CA ILE A 122 -5.67 11.22 -11.25
C ILE A 122 -6.48 9.99 -10.86
N GLN A 123 -6.97 9.99 -9.62
CA GLN A 123 -7.84 8.95 -9.11
C GLN A 123 -8.92 9.60 -8.25
N ALA A 124 -10.15 9.14 -8.40
CA ALA A 124 -11.29 9.59 -7.63
C ALA A 124 -12.13 8.40 -7.14
N GLY A 125 -12.77 8.53 -6.00
CA GLY A 125 -13.56 7.45 -5.42
C GLY A 125 -14.26 7.82 -4.13
N LEU A 126 -14.75 6.80 -3.45
CA LEU A 126 -15.40 6.92 -2.14
C LEU A 126 -14.82 5.87 -1.19
N THR A 127 -14.69 6.23 0.07
CA THR A 127 -14.35 5.33 1.16
C THR A 127 -15.51 5.29 2.16
N GLN A 128 -16.04 4.11 2.40
CA GLN A 128 -16.93 3.86 3.53
C GLN A 128 -16.10 3.35 4.70
N LYS A 129 -16.20 4.02 5.83
CA LYS A 129 -15.55 3.61 7.09
C LYS A 129 -16.62 3.25 8.10
N THR A 130 -16.48 2.08 8.72
CA THR A 130 -17.39 1.58 9.75
C THR A 130 -16.62 1.16 10.99
N ILE A 131 -17.23 1.29 12.15
CA ILE A 131 -16.69 0.87 13.44
C ILE A 131 -17.84 0.37 14.33
N GLU A 132 -17.61 -0.70 15.06
CA GLU A 132 -18.54 -1.27 16.03
C GLU A 132 -18.18 -0.78 17.44
N PHE A 133 -18.72 0.36 17.84
CA PHE A 133 -18.44 1.00 19.13
C PHE A 133 -18.80 0.12 20.33
N GLY A 134 -19.84 -0.71 20.22
CA GLY A 134 -20.26 -1.63 21.27
C GLY A 134 -19.26 -2.73 21.61
N LEU A 135 -18.20 -2.92 20.80
CA LEU A 135 -17.09 -3.84 21.08
C LEU A 135 -15.93 -3.17 21.81
N LEU A 136 -15.97 -1.85 21.96
CA LEU A 136 -14.94 -1.07 22.65
C LEU A 136 -15.32 -0.91 24.11
N SER A 137 -14.31 -0.75 24.95
CA SER A 137 -14.47 -0.45 26.38
C SER A 137 -14.02 0.97 26.65
N TYR A 138 -14.75 1.69 27.51
CA TYR A 138 -14.53 3.08 27.81
C TYR A 138 -14.27 3.24 29.30
N ASP A 139 -13.55 4.28 29.72
CA ASP A 139 -13.17 4.51 31.12
C ASP A 139 -14.37 4.54 32.07
N ASN A 140 -15.50 5.11 31.64
CA ASN A 140 -16.73 5.15 32.43
C ASN A 140 -17.33 3.77 32.71
N GLN A 141 -16.95 2.76 31.94
CA GLN A 141 -17.43 1.37 32.10
C GLN A 141 -16.55 0.54 33.03
N TYR A 142 -15.43 1.10 33.51
CA TYR A 142 -14.58 0.37 34.45
C TYR A 142 -15.21 0.36 35.84
N THR A 143 -15.37 -0.83 36.42
CA THR A 143 -15.86 -1.04 37.78
C THR A 143 -14.85 -1.83 38.58
N THR A 144 -14.71 -1.48 39.87
CA THR A 144 -13.89 -2.26 40.84
C THR A 144 -14.65 -3.40 41.49
N GLN A 145 -15.96 -3.52 41.23
CA GLN A 145 -16.78 -4.62 41.71
C GLN A 145 -16.32 -5.95 41.09
N ASN A 146 -16.51 -7.06 41.82
CA ASN A 146 -16.15 -8.40 41.36
C ASN A 146 -14.69 -8.58 40.92
N GLY A 147 -13.75 -7.87 41.53
CA GLY A 147 -12.32 -8.00 41.22
C GLY A 147 -11.79 -7.04 40.14
N GLY A 148 -12.62 -6.11 39.68
CA GLY A 148 -12.27 -5.10 38.66
C GLY A 148 -12.47 -5.58 37.21
N GLY A 149 -12.99 -4.72 36.37
CA GLY A 149 -13.21 -5.02 34.96
C GLY A 149 -14.08 -3.98 34.26
N PHE A 150 -14.26 -4.16 32.94
CA PHE A 150 -15.15 -3.31 32.13
C PHE A 150 -16.54 -3.96 32.07
N ASP A 151 -17.56 -3.20 32.50
CA ASP A 151 -18.97 -3.59 32.41
C ASP A 151 -19.63 -2.85 31.26
N GLN A 152 -19.91 -3.53 30.17
CA GLN A 152 -20.53 -2.95 28.97
C GLN A 152 -22.01 -2.57 29.16
N THR A 153 -22.64 -2.95 30.28
CA THR A 153 -24.01 -2.52 30.61
C THR A 153 -24.04 -1.08 31.11
N ILE A 154 -22.90 -0.56 31.57
CA ILE A 154 -22.74 0.85 31.97
C ILE A 154 -22.60 1.70 30.71
N SER A 155 -23.30 2.83 30.65
CA SER A 155 -23.19 3.76 29.53
C SER A 155 -21.75 4.24 29.35
N SER A 156 -21.27 4.24 28.10
CA SER A 156 -19.93 4.77 27.76
C SER A 156 -19.81 6.28 28.02
N GLY A 157 -20.93 7.02 28.05
CA GLY A 157 -20.94 8.47 28.12
C GLY A 157 -20.55 9.18 26.82
N GLU A 158 -20.26 8.42 25.76
CA GLU A 158 -19.90 8.95 24.45
C GLU A 158 -21.12 9.05 23.54
N GLU A 159 -21.28 10.21 22.87
CA GLU A 159 -22.32 10.43 21.87
C GLU A 159 -21.76 10.24 20.46
N PHE A 160 -22.04 9.09 19.86
CA PHE A 160 -21.62 8.81 18.49
C PHE A 160 -22.67 9.29 17.49
N ALA A 161 -22.24 10.06 16.50
CA ALA A 161 -23.10 10.53 15.40
C ALA A 161 -23.54 9.39 14.47
N GLY A 162 -22.89 8.22 14.57
CA GLY A 162 -23.18 7.01 13.80
C GLY A 162 -21.98 6.08 13.75
N SER A 163 -22.21 4.85 13.33
CA SER A 163 -21.17 3.81 13.20
C SER A 163 -20.57 3.73 11.78
N SER A 164 -21.05 4.55 10.85
CA SER A 164 -20.62 4.54 9.44
C SER A 164 -20.51 5.94 8.89
N ILE A 165 -19.42 6.23 8.17
CA ILE A 165 -19.20 7.46 7.42
C ILE A 165 -18.78 7.14 6.00
N ILE A 166 -19.14 8.00 5.04
CA ILE A 166 -18.68 7.94 3.66
C ILE A 166 -17.92 9.21 3.35
N VAL A 167 -16.69 9.07 2.87
CA VAL A 167 -15.80 10.19 2.55
C VAL A 167 -15.34 10.11 1.10
N PRO A 168 -15.28 11.26 0.37
CA PRO A 168 -14.75 11.29 -0.98
C PRO A 168 -13.23 11.13 -0.98
N VAL A 169 -12.71 10.53 -2.06
CA VAL A 169 -11.29 10.33 -2.30
C VAL A 169 -10.92 11.03 -3.61
N ALA A 170 -9.87 11.84 -3.57
CA ALA A 170 -9.22 12.38 -4.76
C ALA A 170 -7.71 12.34 -4.58
N ASN A 171 -7.03 11.75 -5.55
CA ASN A 171 -5.59 11.55 -5.55
C ASN A 171 -5.01 11.98 -6.90
N ALA A 172 -3.73 12.38 -6.91
CA ALA A 172 -3.01 12.72 -8.11
C ALA A 172 -1.59 12.16 -8.06
N GLY A 173 -0.98 11.98 -9.23
CA GLY A 173 0.36 11.46 -9.33
C GLY A 173 1.10 11.91 -10.57
N PHE A 174 2.41 11.86 -10.48
CA PHE A 174 3.36 12.09 -11.55
C PHE A 174 4.39 10.96 -11.53
N MET A 175 4.86 10.54 -12.70
CA MET A 175 5.94 9.58 -12.84
C MET A 175 6.78 9.89 -14.06
N TYR A 176 8.09 9.79 -13.93
CA TYR A 176 9.05 9.68 -15.01
C TYR A 176 9.63 8.26 -15.02
N PHE A 177 9.80 7.68 -16.21
CA PHE A 177 10.43 6.38 -16.37
C PHE A 177 11.13 6.24 -17.71
N TYR A 178 12.22 5.45 -17.69
CA TYR A 178 12.97 5.09 -18.88
C TYR A 178 12.47 3.74 -19.41
N ALA A 179 12.00 3.67 -20.66
CA ALA A 179 11.22 2.55 -21.19
C ALA A 179 12.03 1.58 -22.07
N ARG A 180 13.36 1.62 -22.10
CA ARG A 180 14.17 0.70 -22.90
C ARG A 180 14.70 -0.45 -22.04
N GLN A 181 13.96 -1.55 -21.94
CA GLN A 181 14.28 -2.68 -21.04
C GLN A 181 15.68 -3.31 -21.27
N GLN A 182 16.20 -3.31 -22.52
CA GLN A 182 17.52 -3.81 -22.83
C GLN A 182 18.66 -2.87 -22.37
N SER A 183 18.34 -1.64 -21.98
CA SER A 183 19.33 -0.74 -21.43
C SER A 183 19.88 -1.26 -20.11
N ARG A 184 21.16 -1.01 -19.84
CA ARG A 184 21.78 -1.40 -18.58
C ARG A 184 21.10 -0.73 -17.39
N PHE A 185 20.70 0.55 -17.54
CA PHE A 185 20.03 1.33 -16.50
C PHE A 185 18.65 1.79 -16.98
N ASN A 186 17.63 1.53 -16.18
CA ASN A 186 16.25 1.93 -16.46
C ASN A 186 15.69 2.66 -15.22
N PRO A 187 16.04 3.94 -15.05
CA PRO A 187 15.60 4.72 -13.88
C PRO A 187 14.13 5.09 -13.96
N PHE A 188 13.54 5.25 -12.79
CA PHE A 188 12.20 5.81 -12.60
C PHE A 188 12.15 6.66 -11.33
N ILE A 189 11.27 7.66 -11.35
CA ILE A 189 10.93 8.48 -10.18
C ILE A 189 9.46 8.83 -10.23
N GLY A 190 8.78 8.81 -9.12
CA GLY A 190 7.37 9.14 -9.03
C GLY A 190 7.03 9.91 -7.77
N PHE A 191 6.00 10.73 -7.88
CA PHE A 191 5.39 11.49 -6.79
C PHE A 191 3.89 11.28 -6.83
N SER A 192 3.26 11.15 -5.67
CA SER A 192 1.81 11.09 -5.58
C SER A 192 1.31 11.75 -4.30
N ALA A 193 0.09 12.29 -4.37
CA ALA A 193 -0.60 12.91 -3.27
C ALA A 193 -2.00 12.31 -3.15
N PHE A 194 -2.35 11.88 -1.95
CA PHE A 194 -3.60 11.22 -1.61
C PHE A 194 -4.41 12.09 -0.66
N ASN A 195 -5.74 11.90 -0.65
CA ASN A 195 -6.67 12.64 0.19
C ASN A 195 -6.68 14.16 -0.12
N LEU A 196 -6.56 14.54 -1.38
CA LEU A 196 -6.50 15.95 -1.81
C LEU A 196 -7.72 16.77 -1.41
N VAL A 197 -8.88 16.14 -1.23
CA VAL A 197 -10.13 16.80 -0.80
C VAL A 197 -10.20 17.01 0.71
N THR A 198 -9.23 16.49 1.50
CA THR A 198 -9.18 16.59 2.96
C THR A 198 -10.56 16.46 3.63
N PRO A 199 -11.25 15.32 3.40
CA PRO A 199 -12.63 15.17 3.85
C PRO A 199 -12.74 15.21 5.39
N LYS A 200 -13.90 15.65 5.90
CA LYS A 200 -14.22 15.50 7.32
C LYS A 200 -14.39 14.03 7.64
N GLU A 201 -13.67 13.60 8.66
CA GLU A 201 -13.68 12.22 9.13
C GLU A 201 -13.87 12.21 10.65
N THR A 202 -15.10 12.09 11.08
CA THR A 202 -15.45 12.09 12.49
C THR A 202 -16.68 11.25 12.75
N TYR A 203 -16.67 10.56 13.89
CA TYR A 203 -17.81 9.84 14.45
C TYR A 203 -18.41 10.57 15.65
N LEU A 204 -17.72 11.60 16.17
CA LEU A 204 -18.07 12.34 17.39
C LEU A 204 -18.52 13.79 17.10
N GLY A 205 -18.74 14.15 15.83
CA GLY A 205 -19.15 15.51 15.46
C GLY A 205 -18.04 16.56 15.47
N ALA A 206 -16.82 16.23 15.93
CA ALA A 206 -15.67 17.13 15.90
C ALA A 206 -15.21 17.46 14.47
N ASP A 207 -14.56 18.62 14.26
CA ASP A 207 -14.02 18.98 12.94
C ASP A 207 -12.63 18.33 12.74
N ASN A 208 -12.62 17.00 12.57
CA ASN A 208 -11.44 16.26 12.23
C ASN A 208 -11.38 16.04 10.71
N ARG A 209 -10.25 16.40 10.08
CA ARG A 209 -10.06 16.26 8.63
C ARG A 209 -8.93 15.29 8.34
N LEU A 210 -9.17 14.41 7.37
CA LEU A 210 -8.15 13.48 6.90
C LEU A 210 -7.05 14.28 6.16
N PRO A 211 -5.79 14.25 6.63
CA PRO A 211 -4.72 15.03 6.05
C PRO A 211 -4.26 14.46 4.71
N ILE A 212 -3.67 15.32 3.88
CA ILE A 212 -3.01 14.90 2.64
C ILE A 212 -1.82 14.02 2.97
N ARG A 213 -1.68 12.92 2.22
CA ARG A 213 -0.54 12.01 2.30
C ARG A 213 0.26 12.06 1.01
N TYR A 214 1.56 12.27 1.13
CA TYR A 214 2.51 12.37 0.02
C TYR A 214 3.35 11.11 -0.06
N TYR A 215 3.61 10.64 -1.27
CA TYR A 215 4.61 9.63 -1.57
C TYR A 215 5.63 10.17 -2.57
N ALA A 216 6.89 9.83 -2.34
CA ALA A 216 7.95 9.96 -3.32
C ALA A 216 8.65 8.60 -3.44
N HIS A 217 8.80 8.10 -4.65
CA HIS A 217 9.50 6.84 -4.88
C HIS A 217 10.48 6.98 -6.05
N VAL A 218 11.62 6.30 -5.92
CA VAL A 218 12.69 6.33 -6.90
C VAL A 218 13.33 4.95 -6.99
N GLY A 219 13.83 4.61 -8.14
CA GLY A 219 14.59 3.39 -8.33
C GLY A 219 15.15 3.26 -9.73
N SER A 220 15.88 2.19 -9.96
CA SER A 220 16.38 1.84 -11.28
C SER A 220 16.47 0.34 -11.44
N ARG A 221 15.91 -0.20 -12.52
CA ARG A 221 16.25 -1.56 -12.92
C ARG A 221 17.64 -1.53 -13.56
N ILE A 222 18.56 -2.34 -13.03
CA ILE A 222 19.94 -2.48 -13.49
C ILE A 222 20.10 -3.91 -14.03
N ASN A 223 20.23 -4.04 -15.34
CA ASN A 223 20.50 -5.33 -15.98
C ASN A 223 22.00 -5.65 -15.81
N ILE A 224 22.33 -6.61 -14.95
CA ILE A 224 23.71 -7.04 -14.69
C ILE A 224 24.18 -7.97 -15.79
N THR A 225 23.32 -8.92 -16.17
CA THR A 225 23.52 -9.85 -17.31
C THR A 225 22.22 -9.93 -18.12
N GLU A 226 22.20 -10.73 -19.17
CA GLU A 226 20.98 -11.01 -19.93
C GLU A 226 19.89 -11.73 -19.12
N VAL A 227 20.30 -12.45 -18.06
CA VAL A 227 19.40 -13.29 -17.24
C VAL A 227 19.21 -12.77 -15.83
N PHE A 228 20.01 -11.78 -15.39
CA PHE A 228 19.99 -11.30 -14.02
C PHE A 228 19.92 -9.77 -13.96
N TYR A 229 18.98 -9.29 -13.16
CA TYR A 229 18.82 -7.87 -12.88
C TYR A 229 18.57 -7.61 -11.39
N ILE A 230 18.87 -6.40 -10.95
CA ILE A 230 18.53 -5.87 -9.65
C ILE A 230 17.75 -4.57 -9.80
N ILE A 231 16.95 -4.24 -8.78
CA ILE A 231 16.17 -2.99 -8.71
C ILE A 231 16.37 -2.38 -7.33
N PRO A 232 17.44 -1.59 -7.11
CA PRO A 232 17.50 -0.72 -5.95
C PRO A 232 16.41 0.36 -6.06
N LYS A 233 15.69 0.59 -4.95
CA LYS A 233 14.59 1.53 -4.90
C LYS A 233 14.39 2.07 -3.49
N ALA A 234 13.80 3.26 -3.39
CA ALA A 234 13.43 3.88 -2.14
C ALA A 234 12.04 4.49 -2.24
N LEU A 235 11.33 4.50 -1.12
CA LEU A 235 10.04 5.12 -0.92
C LEU A 235 10.10 6.02 0.30
N VAL A 236 9.54 7.21 0.20
CA VAL A 236 9.27 8.09 1.35
C VAL A 236 7.78 8.40 1.32
N MET A 237 7.12 8.20 2.45
CA MET A 237 5.75 8.61 2.70
C MET A 237 5.73 9.65 3.81
N GLN A 238 4.92 10.69 3.64
CA GLN A 238 4.73 11.75 4.63
C GLN A 238 3.23 12.04 4.80
N GLN A 239 2.76 12.02 6.05
CA GLN A 239 1.39 12.42 6.40
C GLN A 239 1.44 13.17 7.74
N LEU A 240 1.17 14.47 7.74
CA LEU A 240 1.44 15.36 8.88
C LEU A 240 2.89 15.21 9.39
N GLU A 241 3.03 14.93 10.68
CA GLU A 241 4.33 14.72 11.33
C GLU A 241 4.86 13.28 11.15
N PHE A 242 4.03 12.37 10.60
CA PHE A 242 4.44 10.99 10.39
C PHE A 242 5.20 10.85 9.07
N SER A 243 6.39 10.25 9.13
CA SER A 243 7.21 9.92 7.97
C SER A 243 7.60 8.44 8.00
N GLU A 244 7.40 7.76 6.89
CA GLU A 244 7.87 6.39 6.67
C GLU A 244 8.89 6.39 5.54
N GLN A 245 10.00 5.68 5.72
CA GLN A 245 11.05 5.52 4.73
C GLN A 245 11.29 4.02 4.52
N ALA A 246 11.26 3.58 3.26
CA ALA A 246 11.55 2.21 2.90
C ALA A 246 12.64 2.18 1.83
N TYR A 247 13.65 1.36 2.06
CA TYR A 247 14.76 1.11 1.14
C TYR A 247 14.70 -0.35 0.71
N ALA A 248 14.77 -0.61 -0.58
CA ALA A 248 14.58 -1.96 -1.09
C ALA A 248 15.59 -2.30 -2.19
N ILE A 249 15.88 -3.59 -2.27
CA ILE A 249 16.58 -4.20 -3.41
C ILE A 249 15.77 -5.42 -3.83
N ASP A 250 15.17 -5.35 -5.02
CA ASP A 250 14.57 -6.51 -5.67
C ASP A 250 15.57 -7.10 -6.67
N MET A 251 15.43 -8.38 -6.94
CA MET A 251 16.23 -9.10 -7.93
C MET A 251 15.37 -10.05 -8.76
N GLY A 252 15.78 -10.29 -9.98
CA GLY A 252 15.16 -11.29 -10.84
C GLY A 252 16.20 -12.08 -11.62
N TYR A 253 16.07 -13.40 -11.58
CA TYR A 253 16.92 -14.34 -12.31
C TYR A 253 16.10 -15.17 -13.28
N PHE A 254 16.43 -15.09 -14.57
CA PHE A 254 15.72 -15.80 -15.63
C PHE A 254 16.25 -17.22 -15.79
N LEU A 255 15.39 -18.20 -15.54
CA LEU A 255 15.65 -19.62 -15.76
C LEU A 255 15.29 -20.00 -17.19
N LYS A 256 16.27 -19.99 -18.11
CA LYS A 256 16.07 -20.27 -19.54
C LYS A 256 15.39 -21.61 -19.83
N ARG A 257 15.64 -22.65 -19.01
CA ARG A 257 15.05 -23.99 -19.20
C ARG A 257 13.55 -24.04 -18.88
N ALA A 258 13.10 -23.22 -17.95
CA ALA A 258 11.74 -23.24 -17.44
C ALA A 258 10.93 -22.02 -17.94
N ASP A 259 11.54 -21.10 -18.69
CA ASP A 259 10.98 -19.87 -19.22
C ASP A 259 10.27 -19.04 -18.13
N LEU A 260 10.94 -18.90 -16.99
CA LEU A 260 10.42 -18.13 -15.85
C LEU A 260 11.51 -17.31 -15.15
N TYR A 261 11.11 -16.23 -14.48
CA TYR A 261 11.97 -15.51 -13.56
C TYR A 261 11.71 -15.96 -12.11
N LEU A 262 12.79 -16.26 -11.39
CA LEU A 262 12.80 -16.28 -9.95
C LEU A 262 12.95 -14.84 -9.46
N LEU A 263 12.08 -14.42 -8.57
CA LEU A 263 12.10 -13.09 -7.98
C LEU A 263 12.46 -13.19 -6.50
N GLY A 264 13.29 -12.25 -6.03
CA GLY A 264 13.62 -12.10 -4.62
C GLY A 264 13.70 -10.63 -4.27
N GLY A 265 13.51 -10.29 -3.01
CA GLY A 265 13.64 -8.92 -2.57
C GLY A 265 13.81 -8.79 -1.08
N VAL A 266 14.47 -7.71 -0.67
CA VAL A 266 14.58 -7.28 0.71
C VAL A 266 14.19 -5.82 0.79
N VAL A 267 13.32 -5.48 1.74
CA VAL A 267 12.92 -4.11 2.04
C VAL A 267 13.25 -3.83 3.50
N TYR A 268 13.98 -2.77 3.75
CA TYR A 268 14.18 -2.22 5.08
C TYR A 268 13.26 -1.00 5.26
N ARG A 269 12.28 -1.14 6.12
CA ARG A 269 11.41 -0.05 6.56
C ARG A 269 12.01 0.54 7.82
N ASN A 270 12.44 1.78 7.70
CA ASN A 270 13.25 2.45 8.74
C ASN A 270 12.56 2.42 10.11
N SER A 271 13.26 1.91 11.11
CA SER A 271 12.82 1.79 12.52
C SER A 271 11.54 0.95 12.73
N ASP A 272 11.13 0.12 11.76
CA ASP A 272 9.92 -0.68 11.87
C ASP A 272 10.15 -2.16 11.55
N ALA A 273 10.49 -2.53 10.30
CA ALA A 273 10.58 -3.92 9.90
C ALA A 273 11.62 -4.17 8.80
N VAL A 274 12.09 -5.40 8.73
CA VAL A 274 12.77 -5.96 7.55
C VAL A 274 11.80 -6.93 6.88
N ILE A 275 11.57 -6.75 5.58
CA ILE A 275 10.68 -7.57 4.79
C ILE A 275 11.52 -8.39 3.81
N VAL A 276 11.30 -9.69 3.78
CA VAL A 276 11.90 -10.59 2.78
C VAL A 276 10.80 -11.06 1.85
N SER A 277 11.05 -11.05 0.55
CA SER A 277 10.08 -11.51 -0.44
C SER A 277 10.70 -12.50 -1.41
N LEU A 278 9.88 -13.47 -1.83
CA LEU A 278 10.16 -14.42 -2.88
C LEU A 278 9.01 -14.41 -3.89
N GLY A 279 9.30 -14.73 -5.14
CA GLY A 279 8.26 -14.76 -6.16
C GLY A 279 8.70 -15.42 -7.45
N LEU A 280 7.73 -15.54 -8.34
CA LEU A 280 7.87 -16.10 -9.68
C LEU A 280 7.20 -15.17 -10.68
N LYS A 281 7.83 -15.03 -11.86
CA LYS A 281 7.19 -14.40 -13.02
C LYS A 281 7.26 -15.38 -14.18
N MET A 282 6.10 -15.79 -14.68
CA MET A 282 5.93 -16.66 -15.84
C MET A 282 5.02 -15.95 -16.83
N ASP A 283 5.48 -15.73 -18.07
CA ASP A 283 4.70 -15.04 -19.11
C ASP A 283 3.91 -13.83 -18.57
N GLU A 284 2.62 -14.06 -18.39
CA GLU A 284 1.64 -13.05 -17.98
C GLU A 284 1.47 -12.99 -16.46
N PHE A 285 1.99 -13.96 -15.70
CA PHE A 285 1.77 -14.08 -14.27
C PHE A 285 2.97 -13.62 -13.44
N ILE A 286 2.70 -12.85 -12.39
CA ILE A 286 3.66 -12.54 -11.35
C ILE A 286 3.02 -12.87 -10.00
N ALA A 287 3.63 -13.75 -9.24
CA ALA A 287 3.23 -14.05 -7.87
C ALA A 287 4.38 -13.77 -6.92
N LYS A 288 4.11 -13.09 -5.81
CA LYS A 288 5.09 -12.81 -4.75
C LYS A 288 4.49 -13.14 -3.38
N VAL A 289 5.33 -13.61 -2.48
CA VAL A 289 5.05 -13.70 -1.05
C VAL A 289 6.09 -12.89 -0.31
N GLY A 290 5.64 -12.08 0.65
CA GLY A 290 6.49 -11.28 1.53
C GLY A 290 6.21 -11.59 2.98
N TYR A 291 7.23 -11.56 3.81
CA TYR A 291 7.12 -11.70 5.25
C TYR A 291 7.88 -10.59 5.95
N ASP A 292 7.16 -9.88 6.84
CA ASP A 292 7.73 -8.82 7.66
C ASP A 292 8.31 -9.42 8.95
N VAL A 293 9.51 -8.99 9.30
CA VAL A 293 10.13 -9.25 10.60
C VAL A 293 10.24 -7.91 11.32
N ASN A 294 9.52 -7.75 12.44
CA ASN A 294 9.54 -6.53 13.22
C ASN A 294 10.91 -6.32 13.87
N VAL A 295 11.51 -5.14 13.68
CA VAL A 295 12.76 -4.73 14.32
C VAL A 295 12.58 -3.52 15.25
N SER A 296 11.35 -2.98 15.32
CA SER A 296 10.95 -1.90 16.24
C SER A 296 10.78 -2.41 17.67
N SER A 297 10.44 -1.51 18.61
CA SER A 297 10.07 -1.86 20.00
C SER A 297 8.91 -2.87 20.06
N LEU A 298 8.09 -2.96 19.03
CA LEU A 298 7.02 -3.94 18.92
C LEU A 298 7.56 -5.39 18.83
N SER A 299 8.83 -5.59 18.48
CA SER A 299 9.47 -6.91 18.41
C SER A 299 9.43 -7.67 19.74
N THR A 300 9.49 -6.96 20.86
CA THR A 300 9.41 -7.54 22.22
C THR A 300 8.06 -8.19 22.48
N VAL A 301 6.97 -7.59 22.02
CA VAL A 301 5.59 -8.11 22.23
C VAL A 301 5.20 -9.12 21.15
N SER A 302 5.64 -8.88 19.90
CA SER A 302 5.31 -9.75 18.76
C SER A 302 6.25 -10.94 18.60
N THR A 303 7.31 -11.06 19.43
CA THR A 303 8.42 -12.03 19.25
C THR A 303 9.02 -11.98 17.84
N GLY A 304 9.14 -10.75 17.27
CA GLY A 304 9.63 -10.50 15.91
C GLY A 304 8.63 -10.83 14.80
N ARG A 305 7.45 -11.36 15.12
CA ARG A 305 6.44 -11.73 14.12
C ARG A 305 5.72 -10.49 13.60
N GLY A 306 5.89 -10.19 12.33
CA GLY A 306 5.27 -9.05 11.65
C GLY A 306 4.04 -9.44 10.86
N GLY A 307 4.12 -9.37 9.53
CA GLY A 307 3.01 -9.62 8.62
C GLY A 307 3.35 -10.56 7.49
N LEU A 308 2.35 -11.28 7.00
CA LEU A 308 2.42 -12.04 5.75
C LEU A 308 1.68 -11.27 4.66
N GLU A 309 2.30 -11.18 3.49
CA GLU A 309 1.72 -10.51 2.34
C GLU A 309 1.84 -11.38 1.08
N LEU A 310 0.73 -11.50 0.36
CA LEU A 310 0.61 -12.22 -0.90
C LEU A 310 0.24 -11.25 -2.00
N SER A 311 0.89 -11.33 -3.13
CA SER A 311 0.64 -10.49 -4.30
C SER A 311 0.56 -11.35 -5.55
N PHE A 312 -0.44 -11.08 -6.36
CA PHE A 312 -0.66 -11.75 -7.64
C PHE A 312 -1.02 -10.73 -8.71
N THR A 313 -0.32 -10.79 -9.84
CA THR A 313 -0.56 -9.92 -11.00
C THR A 313 -0.70 -10.77 -12.26
N TYR A 314 -1.72 -10.51 -13.04
CA TYR A 314 -1.91 -11.07 -14.37
C TYR A 314 -1.92 -9.96 -15.42
N MET A 315 -1.11 -10.10 -16.47
CA MET A 315 -1.01 -9.15 -17.58
C MET A 315 -1.45 -9.83 -18.88
N GLY A 316 -2.65 -9.51 -19.34
CA GLY A 316 -3.18 -10.08 -20.59
C GLY A 316 -2.50 -9.49 -21.81
N HIS A 317 -2.11 -10.36 -22.75
CA HIS A 317 -1.58 -9.99 -24.05
C HIS A 317 -2.56 -10.40 -25.17
N LYS A 318 -2.68 -9.58 -26.23
CA LYS A 318 -3.37 -10.06 -27.44
C LYS A 318 -2.49 -11.14 -28.07
N LYS A 319 -3.00 -12.37 -28.15
CA LYS A 319 -2.39 -13.40 -28.97
C LYS A 319 -2.33 -12.86 -30.40
N LYS A 320 -1.14 -12.69 -30.96
CA LYS A 320 -1.01 -12.44 -32.40
C LYS A 320 -1.66 -13.63 -33.11
N PRO A 321 -2.60 -13.42 -34.05
CA PRO A 321 -3.12 -14.54 -34.82
C PRO A 321 -1.91 -15.26 -35.43
N ARG A 322 -1.78 -16.56 -35.16
CA ARG A 322 -0.83 -17.40 -35.90
C ARG A 322 -1.27 -17.29 -37.35
N THR A 323 -0.55 -16.58 -38.17
CA THR A 323 -0.61 -16.72 -39.61
C THR A 323 -0.13 -18.12 -39.91
N GLU A 324 -1.06 -19.06 -40.04
CA GLU A 324 -0.75 -20.35 -40.65
C GLU A 324 -0.25 -20.01 -42.06
N LYS A 325 1.04 -20.15 -42.28
CA LYS A 325 1.60 -20.17 -43.62
C LYS A 325 1.09 -21.48 -44.25
N ILE A 326 -0.06 -21.39 -44.91
CA ILE A 326 -0.52 -22.44 -45.79
C ILE A 326 0.53 -22.48 -46.91
N CYS A 327 1.44 -23.45 -46.86
CA CYS A 327 2.31 -23.75 -47.97
C CYS A 327 1.42 -24.38 -49.04
N PRO A 328 1.18 -23.75 -50.21
CA PRO A 328 0.52 -24.45 -51.33
C PRO A 328 1.46 -25.60 -51.75
N ARG A 329 1.02 -26.82 -51.51
CA ARG A 329 1.66 -27.96 -52.19
C ARG A 329 1.18 -27.90 -53.63
N LEU A 330 2.11 -27.62 -54.54
CA LEU A 330 1.98 -27.95 -55.92
C LEU A 330 2.13 -29.46 -56.11
#